data_37b40d4437f5942b1c3b6ad2e1e440e5
#
_entry.id   37b40d4437f5942b1c3b6ad2e1e440e5
#
_cell.length_a   1.000
_cell.length_b   1.000
_cell.length_c   1.000
_cell.angle_alpha   90.00
_cell.angle_beta   90.00
_cell.angle_gamma   90.00
#
_symmetry.space_group_name_H-M   'P 1'
#
loop_
_entity.id
_entity.type
_entity.pdbx_description
1 polymer ?
#
loop_
_entity_poly.entity_id
_entity_poly.type
_entity_poly.pdbx_seq_one_letter_code
_entity_poly.pdbx_strand_id
1 'polypeptide(L)'
;MISSEEVTKELLIVDMRDLCDKYGAVTRNFYRGRGKYSEASWQKFFPTFSSFILASKGLVPCETKAKVVVQPSIETHADVAYLKAKAQGLETALKTYLKEKGNFKSIASEIAAAVVALEPYPRVLNTYDVADANAETPVAAVIKLSDWQIGEVINANETEGFGVYNFAIAEKRIFALVKKVTEWVEMHRKAGYIINELHVFSEGDIVSGNIHYELEVTNEFCVTVAAAKAGMLLAEVIAQLAAHFDKVTVWEMSADNHGRLTRKSQAKQGAANNYGYLSHVICNEVLRDHENVQTMLGEGTKLLANVLGKKFLISHGHHIVSQAGIPYYGLDRDKAREATKRQNTDKTFDYLSLGHFHVPAIISGNILINGCLTGTTEFDHMLGRNCHPAQVSFMTHPVHGIFNWVAWDLT
;
A
#
# COMPACT_ATOMS: atom_id res chain seq x y z
N MET A 1 -15.00 13.77 -42.30
CA MET A 1 -15.80 12.52 -42.28
C MET A 1 -15.57 11.85 -43.62
N ILE A 2 -14.80 10.77 -43.61
CA ILE A 2 -14.46 9.97 -44.79
C ILE A 2 -15.73 9.14 -45.10
N SER A 3 -16.15 9.22 -46.39
CA SER A 3 -17.23 8.43 -46.94
C SER A 3 -16.98 6.93 -46.71
N SER A 4 -18.05 6.15 -46.67
CA SER A 4 -18.17 4.73 -46.33
C SER A 4 -17.26 3.80 -47.18
N GLU A 5 -15.95 3.96 -47.11
CA GLU A 5 -15.01 2.90 -47.43
C GLU A 5 -15.10 1.83 -46.32
N GLU A 6 -15.04 0.60 -46.71
CA GLU A 6 -15.16 -0.56 -45.86
C GLU A 6 -14.13 -0.48 -44.71
N VAL A 7 -14.57 -0.02 -43.53
CA VAL A 7 -13.71 0.10 -42.39
C VAL A 7 -13.35 -1.31 -41.93
N THR A 8 -12.10 -1.68 -42.09
CA THR A 8 -11.60 -2.98 -41.63
C THR A 8 -11.11 -2.89 -40.17
N LYS A 9 -10.98 -4.04 -39.55
CA LYS A 9 -10.49 -4.19 -38.17
C LYS A 9 -9.04 -3.71 -38.01
N GLU A 10 -8.23 -3.97 -39.02
CA GLU A 10 -6.82 -3.60 -39.11
C GLU A 10 -6.67 -2.06 -39.12
N LEU A 11 -7.48 -1.37 -39.91
CA LEU A 11 -7.48 0.10 -39.97
C LEU A 11 -7.82 0.73 -38.62
N LEU A 12 -8.77 0.15 -37.89
CA LEU A 12 -9.13 0.59 -36.55
C LEU A 12 -7.99 0.36 -35.55
N ILE A 13 -7.31 -0.78 -35.61
CA ILE A 13 -6.17 -1.10 -34.75
C ILE A 13 -5.01 -0.14 -35.00
N VAL A 14 -4.71 0.18 -36.27
CA VAL A 14 -3.67 1.14 -36.63
C VAL A 14 -4.00 2.53 -36.09
N ASP A 15 -5.21 3.03 -36.32
CA ASP A 15 -5.64 4.34 -35.82
C ASP A 15 -5.55 4.46 -34.30
N MET A 16 -5.95 3.42 -33.57
CA MET A 16 -5.85 3.38 -32.10
C MET A 16 -4.38 3.35 -31.65
N ARG A 17 -3.53 2.58 -32.34
CA ARG A 17 -2.10 2.51 -32.05
C ARG A 17 -1.43 3.86 -32.25
N ASP A 18 -1.67 4.52 -33.39
CA ASP A 18 -1.14 5.84 -33.70
C ASP A 18 -1.52 6.89 -32.63
N LEU A 19 -2.76 6.81 -32.12
CA LEU A 19 -3.20 7.70 -31.06
C LEU A 19 -2.54 7.38 -29.71
N CYS A 20 -2.38 6.09 -29.38
CA CYS A 20 -1.68 5.67 -28.16
C CYS A 20 -0.20 6.07 -28.18
N ASP A 21 0.48 5.90 -29.33
CA ASP A 21 1.88 6.25 -29.50
C ASP A 21 2.11 7.77 -29.41
N LYS A 22 1.14 8.55 -29.91
CA LYS A 22 1.26 10.00 -29.93
C LYS A 22 0.84 10.69 -28.63
N TYR A 23 -0.13 10.14 -27.91
CA TYR A 23 -0.77 10.81 -26.77
C TYR A 23 -0.77 9.97 -25.48
N GLY A 24 -0.20 8.77 -25.49
CA GLY A 24 -0.21 7.86 -24.33
C GLY A 24 -1.56 7.18 -24.12
N ALA A 25 -2.13 7.30 -22.94
CA ALA A 25 -3.41 6.65 -22.62
C ALA A 25 -4.59 7.30 -23.37
N VAL A 26 -5.30 6.51 -24.16
CA VAL A 26 -6.47 6.96 -24.95
C VAL A 26 -7.74 6.50 -24.26
N THR A 27 -8.58 7.46 -23.82
CA THR A 27 -9.91 7.18 -23.29
C THR A 27 -10.96 7.11 -24.41
N ARG A 28 -12.12 6.50 -24.15
CA ARG A 28 -13.24 6.42 -25.11
C ARG A 28 -13.71 7.81 -25.59
N ASN A 29 -13.78 8.80 -24.71
CA ASN A 29 -14.16 10.16 -25.06
C ASN A 29 -13.07 10.86 -25.89
N PHE A 30 -11.79 10.60 -25.61
CA PHE A 30 -10.66 11.11 -26.39
C PHE A 30 -10.68 10.52 -27.81
N TYR A 31 -10.90 9.19 -27.96
CA TYR A 31 -11.02 8.55 -29.27
C TYR A 31 -12.22 9.08 -30.07
N ARG A 32 -13.37 9.30 -29.43
CA ARG A 32 -14.55 9.90 -30.07
C ARG A 32 -14.25 11.28 -30.68
N GLY A 33 -13.39 12.07 -30.06
CA GLY A 33 -13.02 13.40 -30.53
C GLY A 33 -11.87 13.45 -31.53
N ARG A 34 -10.98 12.45 -31.58
CA ARG A 34 -9.73 12.48 -32.36
C ARG A 34 -9.44 11.25 -33.23
N GLY A 35 -10.12 10.14 -33.01
CA GLY A 35 -10.02 8.97 -33.87
C GLY A 35 -10.60 9.23 -35.26
N LYS A 36 -10.04 8.58 -36.28
CA LYS A 36 -10.48 8.72 -37.67
C LYS A 36 -11.84 8.06 -37.91
N TYR A 37 -12.24 7.11 -37.06
CA TYR A 37 -13.43 6.30 -37.25
C TYR A 37 -14.44 6.50 -36.13
N SER A 38 -15.73 6.28 -36.45
CA SER A 38 -16.82 6.45 -35.49
C SER A 38 -16.84 5.34 -34.39
N GLU A 39 -17.51 5.65 -33.30
CA GLU A 39 -17.74 4.67 -32.24
C GLU A 39 -18.44 3.39 -32.77
N ALA A 40 -19.43 3.55 -33.62
CA ALA A 40 -20.13 2.45 -34.27
C ALA A 40 -19.20 1.56 -35.11
N SER A 41 -18.13 2.13 -35.66
CA SER A 41 -17.17 1.38 -36.49
C SER A 41 -16.36 0.40 -35.66
N TRP A 42 -15.77 0.81 -34.52
CA TRP A 42 -14.99 -0.11 -33.70
C TRP A 42 -15.87 -1.09 -32.90
N GLN A 43 -17.10 -0.71 -32.52
CA GLN A 43 -18.02 -1.60 -31.84
C GLN A 43 -18.47 -2.81 -32.69
N LYS A 44 -18.34 -2.76 -34.00
CA LYS A 44 -18.58 -3.92 -34.86
C LYS A 44 -17.60 -5.05 -34.64
N PHE A 45 -16.38 -4.75 -34.21
CA PHE A 45 -15.26 -5.69 -34.12
C PHE A 45 -14.83 -5.99 -32.69
N PHE A 46 -15.10 -5.08 -31.75
CA PHE A 46 -14.62 -5.19 -30.36
C PHE A 46 -15.79 -5.03 -29.39
N PRO A 47 -15.94 -5.95 -28.43
CA PRO A 47 -17.06 -5.93 -27.48
C PRO A 47 -16.98 -4.77 -26.48
N THR A 48 -15.77 -4.29 -26.17
CA THR A 48 -15.55 -3.17 -25.24
C THR A 48 -14.47 -2.25 -25.78
N PHE A 49 -14.40 -1.00 -25.28
CA PHE A 49 -13.33 -0.06 -25.62
C PHE A 49 -11.97 -0.56 -25.13
N SER A 50 -11.95 -1.23 -23.98
CA SER A 50 -10.72 -1.85 -23.43
C SER A 50 -10.21 -2.97 -24.34
N SER A 51 -11.08 -3.83 -24.88
CA SER A 51 -10.65 -4.86 -25.83
C SER A 51 -10.13 -4.28 -27.15
N PHE A 52 -10.60 -3.12 -27.55
CA PHE A 52 -10.10 -2.38 -28.70
C PHE A 52 -8.66 -1.86 -28.44
N ILE A 53 -8.41 -1.28 -27.27
CA ILE A 53 -7.06 -0.83 -26.87
C ILE A 53 -6.10 -2.03 -26.77
N LEU A 54 -6.52 -3.14 -26.14
CA LEU A 54 -5.67 -4.33 -26.00
C LEU A 54 -5.29 -4.92 -27.37
N ALA A 55 -6.23 -4.97 -28.31
CA ALA A 55 -5.95 -5.41 -29.67
C ALA A 55 -4.95 -4.51 -30.38
N SER A 56 -5.00 -3.18 -30.20
CA SER A 56 -4.04 -2.26 -30.77
C SER A 56 -2.61 -2.46 -30.24
N LYS A 57 -2.48 -2.97 -29.01
CA LYS A 57 -1.19 -3.33 -28.36
C LYS A 57 -0.73 -4.76 -28.68
N GLY A 58 -1.46 -5.51 -29.49
CA GLY A 58 -1.12 -6.91 -29.82
C GLY A 58 -1.34 -7.91 -28.68
N LEU A 59 -2.07 -7.53 -27.64
CA LEU A 59 -2.24 -8.32 -26.42
C LEU A 59 -3.45 -9.26 -26.44
N VAL A 60 -4.30 -9.19 -27.46
CA VAL A 60 -5.49 -10.08 -27.63
C VAL A 60 -5.54 -10.59 -29.07
N PRO A 61 -5.67 -11.91 -29.31
CA PRO A 61 -5.95 -12.44 -30.62
C PRO A 61 -7.28 -11.92 -31.15
N CYS A 62 -7.29 -11.63 -32.41
CA CYS A 62 -8.43 -11.04 -33.12
C CYS A 62 -9.48 -12.10 -33.44
N GLU A 63 -10.30 -12.53 -32.47
CA GLU A 63 -11.39 -13.48 -32.73
C GLU A 63 -12.63 -12.78 -33.32
N THR A 64 -13.13 -13.36 -34.39
CA THR A 64 -14.39 -12.97 -35.03
C THR A 64 -15.58 -13.32 -34.14
N LYS A 65 -16.49 -12.37 -33.96
CA LYS A 65 -17.73 -12.56 -33.21
C LYS A 65 -18.52 -13.76 -33.71
N ALA A 66 -18.67 -14.80 -32.88
CA ALA A 66 -19.85 -15.63 -32.91
C ALA A 66 -21.04 -14.80 -32.38
N LYS A 67 -22.13 -14.75 -33.12
CA LYS A 67 -23.38 -14.11 -32.68
C LYS A 67 -23.86 -14.82 -31.42
N VAL A 68 -23.67 -14.21 -30.25
CA VAL A 68 -24.43 -14.55 -29.07
C VAL A 68 -25.44 -13.42 -28.86
N VAL A 69 -26.68 -13.69 -29.25
CA VAL A 69 -27.83 -12.89 -28.84
C VAL A 69 -28.10 -13.27 -27.39
N VAL A 70 -27.68 -12.47 -26.46
CA VAL A 70 -28.12 -12.57 -25.07
C VAL A 70 -28.92 -11.31 -24.77
N GLN A 71 -30.23 -11.46 -24.77
CA GLN A 71 -31.08 -10.54 -24.00
C GLN A 71 -31.01 -10.98 -22.55
N PRO A 72 -30.62 -10.13 -21.60
CA PRO A 72 -30.76 -10.45 -20.20
C PRO A 72 -32.15 -10.01 -19.74
N SER A 73 -33.12 -10.91 -19.74
CA SER A 73 -34.26 -10.80 -18.84
C SER A 73 -33.92 -11.56 -17.56
N ILE A 74 -33.44 -10.83 -16.54
CA ILE A 74 -33.34 -11.39 -15.18
C ILE A 74 -34.74 -11.36 -14.61
N GLU A 75 -35.50 -12.43 -14.79
CA GLU A 75 -36.89 -12.51 -14.31
C GLU A 75 -37.25 -13.77 -13.52
N THR A 76 -36.31 -14.57 -13.06
CA THR A 76 -36.68 -15.68 -12.17
C THR A 76 -35.74 -15.83 -10.98
N HIS A 77 -36.31 -16.12 -9.79
CA HIS A 77 -35.55 -16.53 -8.60
C HIS A 77 -34.59 -17.72 -8.87
N ALA A 78 -34.83 -18.49 -9.92
CA ALA A 78 -33.97 -19.58 -10.36
C ALA A 78 -32.62 -19.10 -10.91
N ASP A 79 -32.60 -17.98 -11.64
CA ASP A 79 -31.35 -17.43 -12.20
C ASP A 79 -30.47 -16.85 -11.11
N VAL A 80 -31.05 -16.21 -10.11
CA VAL A 80 -30.32 -15.71 -8.93
C VAL A 80 -29.75 -16.87 -8.09
N ALA A 81 -30.53 -17.98 -7.94
CA ALA A 81 -30.04 -19.16 -7.26
C ALA A 81 -28.91 -19.85 -8.04
N TYR A 82 -29.02 -19.94 -9.37
CA TYR A 82 -27.98 -20.47 -10.25
C TYR A 82 -26.69 -19.63 -10.17
N LEU A 83 -26.79 -18.30 -10.24
CA LEU A 83 -25.65 -17.40 -10.13
C LEU A 83 -24.99 -17.45 -8.75
N LYS A 84 -25.78 -17.57 -7.67
CA LYS A 84 -25.27 -17.79 -6.31
C LYS A 84 -24.52 -19.12 -6.18
N ALA A 85 -25.10 -20.20 -6.72
CA ALA A 85 -24.43 -21.51 -6.71
C ALA A 85 -23.13 -21.49 -7.52
N LYS A 86 -23.12 -20.81 -8.67
CA LYS A 86 -21.92 -20.64 -9.51
C LYS A 86 -20.86 -19.78 -8.82
N ALA A 87 -21.25 -18.70 -8.13
CA ALA A 87 -20.35 -17.88 -7.34
C ALA A 87 -19.74 -18.66 -6.17
N GLN A 88 -20.55 -19.46 -5.44
CA GLN A 88 -20.06 -20.36 -4.39
C GLN A 88 -19.12 -21.45 -4.94
N GLY A 89 -19.43 -22.00 -6.12
CA GLY A 89 -18.56 -22.95 -6.81
C GLY A 89 -17.20 -22.34 -7.18
N LEU A 90 -17.20 -21.13 -7.72
CA LEU A 90 -15.97 -20.39 -8.04
C LEU A 90 -15.17 -20.03 -6.79
N GLU A 91 -15.84 -19.63 -5.71
CA GLU A 91 -15.19 -19.34 -4.42
C GLU A 91 -14.55 -20.60 -3.83
N THR A 92 -15.23 -21.74 -3.92
CA THR A 92 -14.71 -23.03 -3.48
C THR A 92 -13.54 -23.50 -4.35
N ALA A 93 -13.66 -23.36 -5.68
CA ALA A 93 -12.59 -23.68 -6.62
C ALA A 93 -11.37 -22.78 -6.40
N LEU A 94 -11.56 -21.48 -6.13
CA LEU A 94 -10.50 -20.55 -5.79
C LEU A 94 -9.84 -20.93 -4.46
N LYS A 95 -10.62 -21.28 -3.43
CA LYS A 95 -10.08 -21.78 -2.14
C LYS A 95 -9.28 -23.07 -2.32
N THR A 96 -9.76 -23.99 -3.15
CA THR A 96 -9.07 -25.25 -3.47
C THR A 96 -7.79 -24.98 -4.26
N TYR A 97 -7.84 -24.12 -5.28
CA TYR A 97 -6.69 -23.70 -6.06
C TYR A 97 -5.62 -23.03 -5.18
N LEU A 98 -6.04 -22.13 -4.28
CA LEU A 98 -5.15 -21.47 -3.30
C LEU A 98 -4.54 -22.48 -2.31
N LYS A 99 -5.28 -23.53 -1.95
CA LYS A 99 -4.83 -24.62 -1.06
C LYS A 99 -3.89 -25.59 -1.78
N GLU A 100 -4.15 -25.90 -3.05
CA GLU A 100 -3.35 -26.81 -3.89
C GLU A 100 -2.05 -26.18 -4.38
N LYS A 101 -2.06 -24.88 -4.73
CA LYS A 101 -0.85 -24.11 -5.05
C LYS A 101 -0.01 -23.78 -3.80
N GLY A 102 -0.52 -24.15 -2.63
CA GLY A 102 0.22 -24.33 -1.37
C GLY A 102 0.92 -23.11 -0.82
N ASN A 103 0.83 -21.95 -1.48
CA ASN A 103 1.54 -20.80 -0.92
C ASN A 103 1.15 -19.50 -1.61
N PHE A 104 0.51 -18.61 -0.86
CA PHE A 104 0.35 -17.20 -1.25
C PHE A 104 1.70 -16.56 -1.65
N LYS A 105 2.81 -17.05 -1.10
CA LYS A 105 4.17 -16.70 -1.45
C LYS A 105 4.50 -17.00 -2.94
N SER A 106 3.99 -18.08 -3.51
CA SER A 106 4.16 -18.40 -4.94
C SER A 106 3.37 -17.42 -5.82
N ILE A 107 2.11 -17.12 -5.42
CA ILE A 107 1.26 -16.15 -6.13
C ILE A 107 1.86 -14.76 -6.03
N ALA A 108 2.34 -14.37 -4.85
CA ALA A 108 3.02 -13.10 -4.64
C ALA A 108 4.26 -12.96 -5.53
N SER A 109 5.05 -14.02 -5.67
CA SER A 109 6.22 -14.03 -6.55
C SER A 109 5.85 -13.93 -8.04
N GLU A 110 4.76 -14.59 -8.46
CA GLU A 110 4.26 -14.50 -9.84
C GLU A 110 3.72 -13.10 -10.16
N ILE A 111 3.01 -12.47 -9.22
CA ILE A 111 2.55 -11.07 -9.35
C ILE A 111 3.72 -10.10 -9.32
N ALA A 112 4.70 -10.30 -8.42
CA ALA A 112 5.90 -9.48 -8.38
C ALA A 112 6.67 -9.52 -9.71
N ALA A 113 6.81 -10.72 -10.31
CA ALA A 113 7.42 -10.86 -11.63
C ALA A 113 6.62 -10.13 -12.74
N ALA A 114 5.30 -10.11 -12.65
CA ALA A 114 4.45 -9.36 -13.58
C ALA A 114 4.56 -7.84 -13.37
N VAL A 115 4.72 -7.38 -12.12
CA VAL A 115 4.90 -5.96 -11.77
C VAL A 115 6.24 -5.40 -12.24
N VAL A 116 7.31 -6.21 -12.22
CA VAL A 116 8.63 -5.82 -12.77
C VAL A 116 8.56 -5.48 -14.27
N ALA A 117 7.57 -6.03 -14.99
CA ALA A 117 7.32 -5.70 -16.40
C ALA A 117 6.57 -4.36 -16.61
N LEU A 118 6.10 -3.71 -15.53
CA LEU A 118 5.50 -2.38 -15.63
C LEU A 118 6.59 -1.31 -15.60
N GLU A 119 6.42 -0.26 -16.40
CA GLU A 119 7.34 0.88 -16.36
C GLU A 119 7.38 1.48 -14.96
N PRO A 120 8.57 1.66 -14.37
CA PRO A 120 8.69 2.30 -13.06
C PRO A 120 8.21 3.75 -13.12
N TYR A 121 7.71 4.25 -12.00
CA TYR A 121 7.42 5.68 -11.88
C TYR A 121 8.64 6.52 -12.25
N PRO A 122 8.45 7.68 -12.93
CA PRO A 122 9.57 8.54 -13.29
C PRO A 122 10.34 8.96 -12.03
N ARG A 123 11.60 8.51 -11.95
CA ARG A 123 12.46 8.82 -10.81
C ARG A 123 12.91 10.28 -10.88
N VAL A 124 12.46 11.08 -9.97
CA VAL A 124 13.08 12.39 -9.71
C VAL A 124 14.23 12.16 -8.72
N LEU A 125 15.39 11.85 -9.25
CA LEU A 125 16.62 11.74 -8.45
C LEU A 125 17.14 13.15 -8.17
N ASN A 126 16.78 13.70 -7.04
CA ASN A 126 17.53 14.80 -6.47
C ASN A 126 18.72 14.21 -5.70
N THR A 127 19.88 14.16 -6.32
CA THR A 127 21.13 13.81 -5.62
C THR A 127 21.55 15.02 -4.80
N TYR A 128 21.51 14.88 -3.48
CA TYR A 128 22.20 15.81 -2.59
C TYR A 128 23.58 15.23 -2.25
N ASP A 129 24.62 16.03 -2.34
CA ASP A 129 25.94 15.64 -1.84
C ASP A 129 25.87 15.42 -0.33
N VAL A 130 26.32 14.25 0.12
CA VAL A 130 26.42 13.94 1.54
C VAL A 130 27.35 14.94 2.21
N ALA A 131 26.88 15.63 3.23
CA ALA A 131 27.65 16.63 3.94
C ALA A 131 28.91 16.00 4.56
N ASP A 132 30.02 16.72 4.48
CA ASP A 132 31.33 16.33 5.00
C ASP A 132 31.23 15.96 6.49
N ALA A 133 31.69 14.77 6.85
CA ALA A 133 31.44 14.14 8.14
C ALA A 133 32.38 14.65 9.23
N ASN A 134 32.25 15.94 9.60
CA ASN A 134 32.94 16.50 10.78
C ASN A 134 32.06 16.52 12.04
N ALA A 135 30.90 15.93 12.00
CA ALA A 135 30.00 15.83 13.15
C ALA A 135 30.41 14.67 14.06
N GLU A 136 30.42 14.89 15.36
CA GLU A 136 30.87 13.89 16.35
C GLU A 136 29.76 12.92 16.81
N THR A 137 28.50 13.24 16.54
CA THR A 137 27.36 12.49 17.10
C THR A 137 26.70 11.57 16.08
N PRO A 138 26.95 10.25 16.13
CA PRO A 138 26.30 9.29 15.24
C PRO A 138 24.86 9.05 15.70
N VAL A 139 23.90 9.25 14.82
CA VAL A 139 22.48 8.97 15.04
C VAL A 139 21.87 8.34 13.79
N ALA A 140 20.78 7.59 13.96
CA ALA A 140 20.00 7.07 12.85
C ALA A 140 18.64 7.75 12.79
N ALA A 141 18.19 8.07 11.59
CA ALA A 141 16.83 8.50 11.37
C ALA A 141 15.88 7.29 11.33
N VAL A 142 14.71 7.44 11.89
CA VAL A 142 13.65 6.44 11.82
C VAL A 142 12.38 7.10 11.28
N ILE A 143 11.73 6.48 10.30
CA ILE A 143 10.40 6.84 9.81
C ILE A 143 9.45 5.68 10.03
N LYS A 144 8.26 5.96 10.52
CA LYS A 144 7.19 4.98 10.70
C LYS A 144 6.17 5.16 9.58
N LEU A 145 5.82 4.07 8.92
CA LEU A 145 4.83 4.00 7.84
C LEU A 145 3.80 2.94 8.21
N SER A 146 2.56 3.35 8.44
CA SER A 146 1.44 2.44 8.72
C SER A 146 0.10 3.10 8.43
N ASP A 147 -0.93 2.31 8.42
CA ASP A 147 -2.31 2.78 8.31
C ASP A 147 -2.51 3.67 7.07
N TRP A 148 -1.91 3.23 5.96
CA TRP A 148 -2.07 3.89 4.66
C TRP A 148 -3.42 3.57 4.04
N GLN A 149 -3.91 2.36 4.28
CA GLN A 149 -5.20 1.85 3.83
C GLN A 149 -5.45 2.13 2.34
N ILE A 150 -4.45 1.79 1.50
CA ILE A 150 -4.54 1.98 0.05
C ILE A 150 -5.74 1.21 -0.51
N GLY A 151 -6.58 1.92 -1.25
CA GLY A 151 -7.85 1.45 -1.79
C GLY A 151 -9.06 2.07 -1.10
N GLU A 152 -8.95 2.57 0.13
CA GLU A 152 -10.04 3.22 0.83
C GLU A 152 -10.44 4.54 0.16
N VAL A 153 -11.74 4.80 0.14
CA VAL A 153 -12.33 6.06 -0.32
C VAL A 153 -13.13 6.67 0.80
N ILE A 154 -12.76 7.88 1.23
CA ILE A 154 -13.47 8.66 2.23
C ILE A 154 -14.17 9.82 1.54
N ASN A 155 -15.50 9.89 1.75
CA ASN A 155 -16.35 10.88 1.15
C ASN A 155 -16.50 12.13 2.07
N ALA A 156 -16.02 13.27 1.59
CA ALA A 156 -16.10 14.53 2.35
C ALA A 156 -17.54 14.93 2.74
N ASN A 157 -18.54 14.53 1.97
CA ASN A 157 -19.94 14.85 2.30
C ASN A 157 -20.44 14.01 3.49
N GLU A 158 -19.94 12.77 3.66
CA GLU A 158 -20.34 11.88 4.75
C GLU A 158 -19.59 12.18 6.04
N THR A 159 -18.43 12.83 5.93
CA THR A 159 -17.62 13.27 7.07
C THR A 159 -17.79 14.77 7.37
N GLU A 160 -18.80 15.44 6.83
CA GLU A 160 -19.02 16.89 6.99
C GLU A 160 -17.78 17.75 6.64
N GLY A 161 -16.93 17.25 5.75
CA GLY A 161 -15.67 17.89 5.34
C GLY A 161 -14.47 17.62 6.25
N PHE A 162 -14.61 16.84 7.35
CA PHE A 162 -13.52 16.52 8.24
C PHE A 162 -12.54 15.46 7.66
N GLY A 163 -12.96 14.69 6.65
CA GLY A 163 -12.14 13.70 5.98
C GLY A 163 -12.38 13.64 4.49
N VAL A 164 -11.32 13.40 3.75
CA VAL A 164 -11.34 13.06 2.32
C VAL A 164 -10.12 12.21 2.00
N TYR A 165 -10.32 11.10 1.30
CA TYR A 165 -9.24 10.19 0.95
C TYR A 165 -9.54 9.39 -0.31
N ASN A 166 -8.52 9.11 -1.07
CA ASN A 166 -8.43 8.18 -2.19
C ASN A 166 -6.95 7.97 -2.54
N PHE A 167 -6.66 7.16 -3.53
CA PHE A 167 -5.26 6.84 -3.90
C PHE A 167 -4.46 8.09 -4.31
N ALA A 168 -5.03 9.02 -5.07
CA ALA A 168 -4.33 10.24 -5.48
C ALA A 168 -3.97 11.13 -4.29
N ILE A 169 -4.82 11.18 -3.26
CA ILE A 169 -4.54 11.90 -2.01
C ILE A 169 -3.47 11.15 -1.21
N ALA A 170 -3.51 9.82 -1.18
CA ALA A 170 -2.46 9.01 -0.56
C ALA A 170 -1.08 9.32 -1.15
N GLU A 171 -0.96 9.27 -2.47
CA GLU A 171 0.29 9.61 -3.18
C GLU A 171 0.78 11.02 -2.81
N LYS A 172 -0.09 12.01 -2.87
CA LYS A 172 0.25 13.40 -2.51
C LYS A 172 0.77 13.51 -1.07
N ARG A 173 0.07 12.88 -0.11
CA ARG A 173 0.44 12.90 1.31
C ARG A 173 1.78 12.25 1.56
N ILE A 174 2.00 11.07 0.96
CA ILE A 174 3.23 10.33 1.22
C ILE A 174 4.46 10.99 0.58
N PHE A 175 4.34 11.59 -0.61
CA PHE A 175 5.46 12.34 -1.20
C PHE A 175 5.71 13.65 -0.45
N ALA A 176 4.70 14.28 0.12
CA ALA A 176 4.89 15.41 1.03
C ALA A 176 5.65 14.98 2.29
N LEU A 177 5.40 13.76 2.83
CA LEU A 177 6.15 13.19 3.94
C LEU A 177 7.63 12.98 3.57
N VAL A 178 7.91 12.38 2.41
CA VAL A 178 9.29 12.18 1.92
C VAL A 178 10.06 13.49 1.93
N LYS A 179 9.47 14.55 1.35
CA LYS A 179 10.07 15.88 1.32
C LYS A 179 10.34 16.42 2.73
N LYS A 180 9.33 16.38 3.62
CA LYS A 180 9.44 16.88 5.01
C LYS A 180 10.53 16.14 5.78
N VAL A 181 10.61 14.81 5.65
CA VAL A 181 11.63 13.99 6.33
C VAL A 181 13.01 14.29 5.78
N THR A 182 13.19 14.43 4.49
CA THR A 182 14.47 14.77 3.88
C THR A 182 14.96 16.14 4.35
N GLU A 183 14.09 17.16 4.31
CA GLU A 183 14.43 18.51 4.78
C GLU A 183 14.80 18.51 6.29
N TRP A 184 14.09 17.74 7.09
CA TRP A 184 14.35 17.58 8.51
C TRP A 184 15.70 16.90 8.80
N VAL A 185 16.05 15.85 8.06
CA VAL A 185 17.35 15.18 8.17
C VAL A 185 18.48 16.15 7.80
N GLU A 186 18.32 16.88 6.70
CA GLU A 186 19.32 17.86 6.28
C GLU A 186 19.53 19.00 7.29
N MET A 187 18.46 19.43 7.96
CA MET A 187 18.55 20.40 9.03
C MET A 187 19.41 19.87 10.20
N HIS A 188 19.23 18.60 10.57
CA HIS A 188 20.02 17.96 11.63
C HIS A 188 21.48 17.73 11.22
N ARG A 189 21.74 17.35 9.97
CA ARG A 189 23.09 17.26 9.42
C ARG A 189 23.82 18.60 9.51
N LYS A 190 23.15 19.70 9.14
CA LYS A 190 23.69 21.06 9.29
C LYS A 190 23.91 21.46 10.75
N ALA A 191 23.16 20.89 11.68
CA ALA A 191 23.34 21.10 13.12
C ALA A 191 24.48 20.25 13.74
N GLY A 192 25.18 19.43 12.94
CA GLY A 192 26.34 18.68 13.38
C GLY A 192 26.07 17.20 13.70
N TYR A 193 24.94 16.64 13.33
CA TYR A 193 24.68 15.19 13.48
C TYR A 193 25.17 14.40 12.27
N ILE A 194 25.82 13.26 12.51
CA ILE A 194 26.11 12.26 11.48
C ILE A 194 24.87 11.38 11.33
N ILE A 195 24.18 11.47 10.18
CA ILE A 195 22.95 10.73 9.90
C ILE A 195 23.14 9.97 8.59
N ASN A 196 23.80 8.82 8.64
CA ASN A 196 24.10 8.00 7.47
C ASN A 196 23.09 6.86 7.28
N GLU A 197 22.35 6.50 8.34
CA GLU A 197 21.40 5.40 8.32
C GLU A 197 19.96 5.89 8.48
N LEU A 198 19.08 5.31 7.66
CA LEU A 198 17.63 5.42 7.80
C LEU A 198 17.04 4.05 8.12
N HIS A 199 16.15 3.99 9.09
CA HIS A 199 15.31 2.83 9.33
C HIS A 199 13.86 3.16 9.03
N VAL A 200 13.23 2.35 8.19
CA VAL A 200 11.81 2.45 7.84
C VAL A 200 11.06 1.36 8.58
N PHE A 201 10.10 1.72 9.43
CA PHE A 201 9.22 0.80 10.13
C PHE A 201 7.88 0.76 9.40
N SER A 202 7.65 -0.26 8.57
CA SER A 202 6.35 -0.52 7.96
C SER A 202 5.51 -1.37 8.92
N GLU A 203 4.50 -0.77 9.56
CA GLU A 203 3.85 -1.35 10.75
C GLU A 203 2.42 -1.86 10.47
N GLY A 204 2.10 -2.22 9.24
CA GLY A 204 0.82 -2.82 8.84
C GLY A 204 -0.24 -1.83 8.38
N ASP A 205 -1.39 -2.36 8.02
CA ASP A 205 -2.55 -1.66 7.44
C ASP A 205 -2.17 -0.77 6.24
N ILE A 206 -1.24 -1.27 5.40
CA ILE A 206 -0.83 -0.59 4.17
C ILE A 206 -1.97 -0.62 3.14
N VAL A 207 -2.83 -1.64 3.17
CA VAL A 207 -4.01 -1.77 2.31
C VAL A 207 -5.29 -1.69 3.14
N SER A 208 -6.36 -1.13 2.55
CA SER A 208 -7.71 -1.09 3.16
C SER A 208 -8.30 -2.49 3.35
N GLY A 209 -7.97 -3.43 2.46
CA GLY A 209 -8.46 -4.79 2.53
C GLY A 209 -9.93 -4.94 2.14
N ASN A 210 -10.50 -6.11 2.45
CA ASN A 210 -11.89 -6.45 2.15
C ASN A 210 -12.56 -7.30 3.24
N ILE A 211 -12.07 -7.20 4.47
CA ILE A 211 -12.62 -7.96 5.60
C ILE A 211 -13.99 -7.47 6.05
N HIS A 212 -14.28 -6.21 5.84
CA HIS A 212 -15.57 -5.57 6.05
C HIS A 212 -16.29 -5.42 4.72
N TYR A 213 -17.57 -5.79 4.68
CA TYR A 213 -18.38 -5.70 3.46
C TYR A 213 -18.45 -4.27 2.92
N GLU A 214 -18.51 -3.30 3.79
CA GLU A 214 -18.49 -1.88 3.47
C GLU A 214 -17.25 -1.51 2.65
N LEU A 215 -16.06 -1.86 3.11
CA LEU A 215 -14.80 -1.61 2.39
C LEU A 215 -14.72 -2.39 1.08
N GLU A 216 -15.26 -3.62 1.04
CA GLU A 216 -15.27 -4.43 -0.18
C GLU A 216 -16.03 -3.76 -1.33
N VAL A 217 -17.11 -3.00 -1.02
CA VAL A 217 -17.97 -2.37 -2.03
C VAL A 217 -17.63 -0.92 -2.32
N THR A 218 -16.93 -0.22 -1.41
CA THR A 218 -16.60 1.21 -1.53
C THR A 218 -15.16 1.48 -1.92
N ASN A 219 -14.25 0.50 -1.77
CA ASN A 219 -12.86 0.66 -2.15
C ASN A 219 -12.69 1.05 -3.63
N GLU A 220 -11.76 1.96 -3.91
CA GLU A 220 -11.42 2.43 -5.26
C GLU A 220 -10.91 1.30 -6.18
N PHE A 221 -10.26 0.29 -5.59
CA PHE A 221 -9.67 -0.85 -6.30
C PHE A 221 -10.06 -2.16 -5.63
N CYS A 222 -10.08 -3.24 -6.40
CA CYS A 222 -10.07 -4.56 -5.77
C CYS A 222 -8.76 -4.74 -4.98
N VAL A 223 -8.83 -5.51 -3.89
CA VAL A 223 -7.75 -5.61 -2.90
C VAL A 223 -6.40 -6.05 -3.46
N THR A 224 -6.38 -6.89 -4.50
CA THR A 224 -5.14 -7.33 -5.17
C THR A 224 -4.46 -6.20 -5.94
N VAL A 225 -5.25 -5.34 -6.58
CA VAL A 225 -4.75 -4.12 -7.25
C VAL A 225 -4.29 -3.10 -6.22
N ALA A 226 -5.03 -2.94 -5.12
CA ALA A 226 -4.62 -2.08 -4.00
C ALA A 226 -3.27 -2.52 -3.42
N ALA A 227 -3.08 -3.83 -3.20
CA ALA A 227 -1.83 -4.39 -2.70
C ALA A 227 -0.65 -4.15 -3.66
N ALA A 228 -0.87 -4.31 -4.97
CA ALA A 228 0.17 -4.02 -5.96
C ALA A 228 0.55 -2.53 -5.98
N LYS A 229 -0.45 -1.63 -5.99
CA LYS A 229 -0.23 -0.18 -5.94
C LYS A 229 0.49 0.24 -4.65
N ALA A 230 0.08 -0.32 -3.52
CA ALA A 230 0.70 -0.06 -2.22
C ALA A 230 2.18 -0.48 -2.19
N GLY A 231 2.49 -1.67 -2.72
CA GLY A 231 3.87 -2.16 -2.81
C GLY A 231 4.74 -1.30 -3.73
N MET A 232 4.22 -0.87 -4.88
CA MET A 232 4.93 0.03 -5.79
C MET A 232 5.15 1.41 -5.17
N LEU A 233 4.13 1.98 -4.51
CA LEU A 233 4.24 3.27 -3.84
C LEU A 233 5.25 3.21 -2.70
N LEU A 234 5.23 2.14 -1.89
CA LEU A 234 6.19 1.92 -0.80
C LEU A 234 7.62 1.83 -1.34
N ALA A 235 7.83 1.09 -2.43
CA ALA A 235 9.14 0.99 -3.07
C ALA A 235 9.63 2.33 -3.58
N GLU A 236 8.78 3.13 -4.23
CA GLU A 236 9.14 4.45 -4.73
C GLU A 236 9.54 5.41 -3.59
N VAL A 237 8.77 5.39 -2.49
CA VAL A 237 9.08 6.16 -1.27
C VAL A 237 10.44 5.79 -0.70
N ILE A 238 10.71 4.48 -0.56
CA ILE A 238 11.97 3.98 -0.03
C ILE A 238 13.13 4.33 -0.98
N ALA A 239 12.95 4.19 -2.28
CA ALA A 239 13.96 4.53 -3.28
C ALA A 239 14.32 6.03 -3.24
N GLN A 240 13.31 6.92 -3.12
CA GLN A 240 13.55 8.35 -2.99
C GLN A 240 14.31 8.67 -1.68
N LEU A 241 13.90 8.08 -0.56
CA LEU A 241 14.61 8.26 0.71
C LEU A 241 16.03 7.70 0.64
N ALA A 242 16.23 6.53 0.01
CA ALA A 242 17.53 5.87 -0.10
C ALA A 242 18.58 6.72 -0.84
N ALA A 243 18.15 7.61 -1.72
CA ALA A 243 19.07 8.56 -2.38
C ALA A 243 19.76 9.53 -1.41
N HIS A 244 19.27 9.65 -0.17
CA HIS A 244 19.78 10.57 0.84
C HIS A 244 20.58 9.91 1.98
N PHE A 245 20.75 8.57 1.95
CA PHE A 245 21.40 7.82 3.03
C PHE A 245 22.39 6.79 2.48
N ASP A 246 23.44 6.52 3.22
CA ASP A 246 24.40 5.48 2.88
C ASP A 246 23.80 4.09 3.06
N LYS A 247 22.86 3.96 4.01
CA LYS A 247 22.18 2.70 4.31
C LYS A 247 20.73 2.94 4.72
N VAL A 248 19.82 2.15 4.12
CA VAL A 248 18.41 2.10 4.49
C VAL A 248 18.04 0.68 4.90
N THR A 249 17.45 0.52 6.08
CA THR A 249 16.91 -0.78 6.52
C THR A 249 15.40 -0.68 6.69
N VAL A 250 14.67 -1.48 5.94
CA VAL A 250 13.21 -1.53 5.98
C VAL A 250 12.77 -2.72 6.83
N TRP A 251 12.03 -2.46 7.88
CA TRP A 251 11.46 -3.45 8.78
C TRP A 251 9.98 -3.59 8.50
N GLU A 252 9.55 -4.73 7.98
CA GLU A 252 8.24 -4.93 7.36
C GLU A 252 7.38 -5.87 8.20
N MET A 253 6.33 -5.32 8.80
CA MET A 253 5.33 -6.04 9.59
C MET A 253 4.02 -6.12 8.79
N SER A 254 3.60 -7.34 8.45
CA SER A 254 2.41 -7.60 7.64
C SER A 254 1.24 -8.21 8.40
N ALA A 255 1.43 -8.58 9.67
CA ALA A 255 0.36 -9.17 10.47
C ALA A 255 -0.53 -8.08 11.08
N ASP A 256 -1.49 -7.61 10.32
CA ASP A 256 -2.43 -6.54 10.65
C ASP A 256 -3.89 -7.00 10.58
N ASN A 257 -4.84 -6.07 10.72
CA ASN A 257 -6.27 -6.41 10.68
C ASN A 257 -6.94 -6.09 9.35
N HIS A 258 -6.51 -5.11 8.59
CA HIS A 258 -7.13 -4.75 7.32
C HIS A 258 -6.70 -5.68 6.17
N GLY A 259 -5.41 -5.97 6.06
CA GLY A 259 -4.87 -6.78 4.97
C GLY A 259 -5.12 -8.29 5.09
N ARG A 260 -5.62 -8.81 6.22
CA ARG A 260 -5.81 -10.25 6.42
C ARG A 260 -6.81 -10.87 5.44
N LEU A 261 -6.55 -12.11 5.01
CA LEU A 261 -7.41 -12.85 4.07
C LEU A 261 -8.69 -13.42 4.71
N THR A 262 -8.82 -13.40 6.04
CA THR A 262 -9.91 -14.02 6.77
C THR A 262 -10.66 -13.03 7.62
N ARG A 263 -12.00 -13.19 7.74
CA ARG A 263 -12.83 -12.31 8.57
C ARG A 263 -12.45 -12.31 10.04
N LYS A 264 -11.88 -13.42 10.54
CA LYS A 264 -11.39 -13.53 11.92
C LYS A 264 -9.87 -13.56 11.92
N SER A 265 -9.25 -12.88 12.88
CA SER A 265 -7.80 -12.94 13.08
C SER A 265 -7.34 -14.38 13.31
N GLN A 266 -6.23 -14.74 12.70
CA GLN A 266 -5.61 -16.07 12.81
C GLN A 266 -4.25 -15.95 13.48
N ALA A 267 -3.97 -16.87 14.42
CA ALA A 267 -2.69 -16.90 15.11
C ALA A 267 -1.57 -17.54 14.28
N LYS A 268 -1.93 -18.41 13.31
CA LYS A 268 -0.96 -19.08 12.44
C LYS A 268 -0.89 -18.41 11.09
N GLN A 269 0.33 -18.21 10.58
CA GLN A 269 0.58 -17.61 9.26
C GLN A 269 -0.09 -16.23 9.08
N GLY A 270 -0.26 -15.46 10.17
CA GLY A 270 -0.94 -14.17 10.13
C GLY A 270 -0.24 -13.14 9.24
N ALA A 271 1.08 -13.18 9.16
CA ALA A 271 1.83 -12.32 8.25
C ALA A 271 1.69 -12.78 6.78
N ALA A 272 1.93 -14.06 6.49
CA ALA A 272 1.90 -14.58 5.12
C ALA A 272 0.50 -14.62 4.50
N ASN A 273 -0.56 -14.74 5.31
CA ASN A 273 -1.97 -14.69 4.89
C ASN A 273 -2.54 -13.28 4.98
N ASN A 274 -1.81 -12.31 4.39
CA ASN A 274 -2.15 -10.90 4.46
C ASN A 274 -1.78 -10.20 3.14
N TYR A 275 -2.62 -9.32 2.64
CA TYR A 275 -2.35 -8.52 1.45
C TYR A 275 -1.21 -7.50 1.65
N GLY A 276 -0.98 -7.03 2.88
CA GLY A 276 0.21 -6.25 3.22
C GLY A 276 1.51 -7.03 2.98
N TYR A 277 1.51 -8.35 3.20
CA TYR A 277 2.64 -9.21 2.85
C TYR A 277 2.93 -9.19 1.34
N LEU A 278 1.87 -9.25 0.52
CA LEU A 278 2.00 -9.12 -0.94
C LEU A 278 2.58 -7.76 -1.32
N SER A 279 2.12 -6.68 -0.69
CA SER A 279 2.68 -5.33 -0.93
C SER A 279 4.17 -5.28 -0.60
N HIS A 280 4.61 -5.86 0.51
CA HIS A 280 6.03 -5.91 0.88
C HIS A 280 6.85 -6.77 -0.10
N VAL A 281 6.34 -7.93 -0.53
CA VAL A 281 7.03 -8.75 -1.55
C VAL A 281 7.23 -7.99 -2.84
N ILE A 282 6.21 -7.24 -3.29
CA ILE A 282 6.30 -6.39 -4.49
C ILE A 282 7.33 -5.27 -4.28
N CYS A 283 7.27 -4.59 -3.13
CA CYS A 283 8.22 -3.56 -2.75
C CYS A 283 9.66 -4.10 -2.80
N ASN A 284 9.90 -5.25 -2.20
CA ASN A 284 11.23 -5.88 -2.13
C ASN A 284 11.75 -6.29 -3.51
N GLU A 285 10.87 -6.76 -4.39
CA GLU A 285 11.25 -7.09 -5.75
C GLU A 285 11.62 -5.85 -6.57
N VAL A 286 10.90 -4.74 -6.40
CA VAL A 286 11.23 -3.46 -7.05
C VAL A 286 12.55 -2.90 -6.53
N LEU A 287 12.84 -3.07 -5.24
CA LEU A 287 14.04 -2.52 -4.60
C LEU A 287 15.27 -3.44 -4.68
N ARG A 288 15.16 -4.63 -5.26
CA ARG A 288 16.22 -5.67 -5.24
C ARG A 288 17.59 -5.20 -5.74
N ASP A 289 17.62 -4.24 -6.67
CA ASP A 289 18.84 -3.72 -7.27
C ASP A 289 19.36 -2.44 -6.57
N HIS A 290 18.74 -2.02 -5.44
CA HIS A 290 19.19 -0.90 -4.63
C HIS A 290 20.19 -1.38 -3.58
N GLU A 291 21.49 -1.27 -3.88
CA GLU A 291 22.58 -1.83 -3.05
C GLU A 291 22.60 -1.30 -1.62
N ASN A 292 22.13 -0.06 -1.38
CA ASN A 292 22.07 0.55 -0.06
C ASN A 292 20.75 0.27 0.70
N VAL A 293 19.82 -0.51 0.14
CA VAL A 293 18.55 -0.87 0.77
C VAL A 293 18.54 -2.32 1.20
N GLN A 294 18.26 -2.55 2.47
CA GLN A 294 18.08 -3.89 3.04
C GLN A 294 16.65 -4.02 3.58
N THR A 295 15.93 -5.06 3.18
CA THR A 295 14.57 -5.33 3.65
C THR A 295 14.54 -6.52 4.61
N MET A 296 13.74 -6.40 5.68
CA MET A 296 13.60 -7.36 6.77
C MET A 296 12.12 -7.69 6.94
N LEU A 297 11.63 -8.64 6.14
CA LEU A 297 10.22 -9.05 6.15
C LEU A 297 9.93 -9.99 7.32
N GLY A 298 9.04 -9.57 8.22
CA GLY A 298 8.62 -10.33 9.40
C GLY A 298 7.69 -11.50 9.04
N GLU A 299 8.00 -12.68 9.54
CA GLU A 299 7.15 -13.88 9.35
C GLU A 299 6.06 -14.03 10.42
N GLY A 300 6.19 -13.32 11.54
CA GLY A 300 5.31 -13.41 12.71
C GLY A 300 4.45 -12.15 12.91
N THR A 301 3.77 -12.11 14.05
CA THR A 301 2.97 -10.96 14.47
C THR A 301 3.78 -9.86 15.14
N LYS A 302 5.07 -10.06 15.34
CA LYS A 302 6.00 -9.12 15.96
C LYS A 302 7.37 -9.25 15.33
N LEU A 303 8.05 -8.13 15.09
CA LEU A 303 9.38 -8.03 14.52
C LEU A 303 10.28 -7.24 15.48
N LEU A 304 11.51 -7.71 15.69
CA LEU A 304 12.47 -7.01 16.54
C LEU A 304 13.50 -6.31 15.66
N ALA A 305 13.46 -4.98 15.67
CA ALA A 305 14.42 -4.13 14.97
C ALA A 305 15.53 -3.67 15.92
N ASN A 306 16.75 -3.57 15.41
CA ASN A 306 17.89 -3.00 16.11
C ASN A 306 18.38 -1.75 15.37
N VAL A 307 18.33 -0.61 16.05
CA VAL A 307 18.77 0.69 15.52
C VAL A 307 19.84 1.23 16.44
N LEU A 308 21.07 1.21 16.02
CA LEU A 308 22.24 1.67 16.82
C LEU A 308 22.28 1.08 18.25
N GLY A 309 21.94 -0.21 18.41
CA GLY A 309 21.91 -0.90 19.70
C GLY A 309 20.61 -0.75 20.49
N LYS A 310 19.70 0.15 20.10
CA LYS A 310 18.35 0.25 20.67
C LYS A 310 17.41 -0.73 19.97
N LYS A 311 16.67 -1.51 20.74
CA LYS A 311 15.79 -2.56 20.24
C LYS A 311 14.35 -2.11 20.26
N PHE A 312 13.69 -2.18 19.09
CA PHE A 312 12.29 -1.82 18.89
C PHE A 312 11.48 -3.10 18.60
N LEU A 313 10.50 -3.39 19.44
CA LEU A 313 9.53 -4.45 19.16
C LEU A 313 8.41 -3.84 18.31
N ILE A 314 8.38 -4.17 17.04
CA ILE A 314 7.40 -3.69 16.06
C ILE A 314 6.22 -4.66 16.02
N SER A 315 5.01 -4.12 16.08
CA SER A 315 3.74 -4.84 15.91
C SER A 315 2.70 -3.87 15.38
N HIS A 316 1.67 -4.36 14.68
CA HIS A 316 0.59 -3.45 14.24
C HIS A 316 -0.22 -2.90 15.41
N GLY A 317 -0.61 -3.72 16.38
CA GLY A 317 -1.33 -3.26 17.59
C GLY A 317 -2.78 -3.73 17.68
N HIS A 318 -3.40 -4.26 16.62
CA HIS A 318 -4.81 -4.66 16.56
C HIS A 318 -5.27 -5.70 17.59
N HIS A 319 -4.34 -6.42 18.23
CA HIS A 319 -4.61 -7.38 19.31
C HIS A 319 -4.76 -6.71 20.69
N ILE A 320 -4.48 -5.41 20.80
CA ILE A 320 -4.52 -4.66 22.04
C ILE A 320 -5.93 -4.12 22.25
N VAL A 321 -6.59 -4.61 23.32
CA VAL A 321 -7.97 -4.23 23.63
C VAL A 321 -8.00 -2.90 24.36
N SER A 322 -8.79 -1.96 23.82
CA SER A 322 -9.10 -0.68 24.47
C SER A 322 -10.19 -0.87 25.54
N GLN A 323 -10.05 -0.22 26.68
CA GLN A 323 -11.10 -0.12 27.69
C GLN A 323 -11.82 1.23 27.54
N ALA A 324 -13.12 1.21 27.32
CA ALA A 324 -13.94 2.41 27.09
C ALA A 324 -13.38 3.33 25.96
N GLY A 325 -12.80 2.73 24.91
CA GLY A 325 -12.20 3.46 23.79
C GLY A 325 -10.80 4.03 24.05
N ILE A 326 -10.27 3.87 25.28
CA ILE A 326 -8.94 4.38 25.66
C ILE A 326 -7.95 3.21 25.73
N PRO A 327 -6.89 3.17 24.91
CA PRO A 327 -6.01 2.02 24.81
C PRO A 327 -4.91 1.96 25.89
N TYR A 328 -4.70 2.99 26.71
CA TYR A 328 -3.54 3.11 27.61
C TYR A 328 -3.27 1.87 28.46
N TYR A 329 -4.31 1.38 29.18
CA TYR A 329 -4.17 0.19 30.00
C TYR A 329 -3.82 -1.06 29.17
N GLY A 330 -4.42 -1.20 27.99
CA GLY A 330 -4.15 -2.29 27.07
C GLY A 330 -2.71 -2.27 26.58
N LEU A 331 -2.20 -1.10 26.24
CA LEU A 331 -0.84 -0.85 25.78
C LEU A 331 0.21 -1.19 26.84
N ASP A 332 0.06 -0.66 28.06
CA ASP A 332 0.97 -0.96 29.18
C ASP A 332 0.94 -2.44 29.53
N ARG A 333 -0.24 -3.07 29.53
CA ARG A 333 -0.38 -4.50 29.81
C ARG A 333 0.27 -5.35 28.73
N ASP A 334 0.11 -5.03 27.44
CA ASP A 334 0.76 -5.79 26.34
C ASP A 334 2.28 -5.66 26.43
N LYS A 335 2.78 -4.44 26.61
CA LYS A 335 4.20 -4.18 26.82
C LYS A 335 4.78 -4.97 27.99
N ALA A 336 4.12 -4.97 29.16
CA ALA A 336 4.57 -5.71 30.33
C ALA A 336 4.63 -7.23 30.07
N ARG A 337 3.62 -7.79 29.39
CA ARG A 337 3.59 -9.21 29.01
C ARG A 337 4.72 -9.57 28.04
N GLU A 338 4.96 -8.75 27.03
CA GLU A 338 6.03 -8.97 26.08
C GLU A 338 7.41 -8.82 26.74
N ALA A 339 7.59 -7.87 27.63
CA ALA A 339 8.82 -7.70 28.41
C ALA A 339 9.07 -8.94 29.29
N THR A 340 8.08 -9.39 30.04
CA THR A 340 8.17 -10.62 30.88
C THR A 340 8.50 -11.84 30.04
N LYS A 341 7.86 -12.03 28.89
CA LYS A 341 8.09 -13.13 27.98
C LYS A 341 9.53 -13.19 27.48
N ARG A 342 10.17 -12.04 27.32
CA ARG A 342 11.50 -11.89 26.72
C ARG A 342 12.64 -11.63 27.68
N GLN A 343 12.36 -11.42 28.96
CA GLN A 343 13.35 -10.97 29.96
C GLN A 343 14.60 -11.82 30.08
N ASN A 344 14.51 -13.15 29.78
CA ASN A 344 15.61 -14.09 29.88
C ASN A 344 16.10 -14.56 28.50
N THR A 345 15.88 -13.76 27.47
CA THR A 345 16.28 -14.06 26.09
C THR A 345 17.09 -12.90 25.51
N ASP A 346 17.72 -13.13 24.38
CA ASP A 346 18.36 -12.08 23.55
C ASP A 346 17.35 -11.16 22.85
N LYS A 347 16.05 -11.45 22.97
CA LYS A 347 14.93 -10.74 22.31
C LYS A 347 14.28 -9.68 23.20
N THR A 348 14.98 -9.16 24.20
CA THR A 348 14.54 -7.97 24.96
C THR A 348 14.39 -6.76 24.04
N PHE A 349 13.61 -5.78 24.45
CA PHE A 349 13.40 -4.55 23.71
C PHE A 349 13.34 -3.32 24.63
N ASP A 350 13.69 -2.16 24.09
CA ASP A 350 13.66 -0.88 24.76
C ASP A 350 12.34 -0.15 24.50
N TYR A 351 11.83 -0.27 23.23
CA TYR A 351 10.66 0.43 22.74
C TYR A 351 9.66 -0.55 22.10
N LEU A 352 8.36 -0.27 22.31
CA LEU A 352 7.27 -0.92 21.58
C LEU A 352 6.78 0.05 20.50
N SER A 353 6.79 -0.37 19.23
CA SER A 353 6.42 0.46 18.08
C SER A 353 5.15 -0.10 17.43
N LEU A 354 4.13 0.74 17.25
CA LEU A 354 2.77 0.35 16.88
C LEU A 354 2.16 1.30 15.83
N GLY A 355 1.31 0.74 14.93
CA GLY A 355 0.30 1.46 14.14
C GLY A 355 -1.08 1.38 14.79
N HIS A 356 -2.12 1.15 14.00
CA HIS A 356 -3.50 0.79 14.36
C HIS A 356 -4.36 1.87 15.03
N PHE A 357 -3.78 2.69 15.87
CA PHE A 357 -4.55 3.65 16.69
C PHE A 357 -4.79 4.98 16.00
N HIS A 358 -4.20 5.20 14.82
CA HIS A 358 -4.33 6.36 13.94
C HIS A 358 -3.90 7.71 14.56
N VAL A 359 -3.63 7.78 15.84
CA VAL A 359 -3.24 8.99 16.55
C VAL A 359 -1.79 8.90 16.99
N PRO A 360 -0.89 9.74 16.45
CA PRO A 360 0.52 9.74 16.85
C PRO A 360 0.70 10.02 18.33
N ALA A 361 1.44 9.16 19.03
CA ALA A 361 1.67 9.35 20.47
C ALA A 361 2.97 8.67 20.95
N ILE A 362 3.55 9.22 22.03
CA ILE A 362 4.51 8.53 22.88
C ILE A 362 3.86 8.32 24.25
N ILE A 363 3.72 7.05 24.64
CA ILE A 363 3.11 6.69 25.93
C ILE A 363 4.18 6.08 26.81
N SER A 364 4.20 6.48 28.09
CA SER A 364 5.17 6.00 29.10
C SER A 364 6.64 6.10 28.63
N GLY A 365 6.93 7.02 27.70
CA GLY A 365 8.27 7.29 27.17
C GLY A 365 8.84 6.24 26.22
N ASN A 366 8.17 5.10 26.04
CA ASN A 366 8.70 3.98 25.25
C ASN A 366 7.66 3.12 24.52
N ILE A 367 6.42 3.57 24.42
CA ILE A 367 5.42 3.03 23.50
C ILE A 367 5.19 4.10 22.43
N LEU A 368 5.54 3.78 21.19
CA LEU A 368 5.55 4.70 20.05
C LEU A 368 4.40 4.34 19.13
N ILE A 369 3.41 5.19 19.01
CA ILE A 369 2.24 4.99 18.14
C ILE A 369 2.37 5.89 16.91
N ASN A 370 2.18 5.29 15.74
CA ASN A 370 2.12 6.03 14.48
C ASN A 370 0.71 6.60 14.24
N GLY A 371 0.61 7.58 13.35
CA GLY A 371 -0.66 8.06 12.82
C GLY A 371 -1.15 7.26 11.63
N CYS A 372 -2.22 7.73 10.98
CA CYS A 372 -2.75 7.20 9.73
C CYS A 372 -2.48 8.13 8.56
N LEU A 373 -2.61 7.62 7.34
CA LEU A 373 -2.56 8.43 6.13
C LEU A 373 -3.95 8.94 5.71
N THR A 374 -5.00 8.23 6.11
CA THR A 374 -6.40 8.51 5.75
C THR A 374 -6.95 9.79 6.35
N GLY A 375 -6.61 10.08 7.62
CA GLY A 375 -7.32 11.09 8.41
C GLY A 375 -8.64 10.55 8.96
N THR A 376 -9.61 11.44 9.20
CA THR A 376 -10.94 11.08 9.73
C THR A 376 -11.72 10.29 8.70
N THR A 377 -12.09 9.05 9.05
CA THR A 377 -12.97 8.19 8.26
C THR A 377 -14.43 8.44 8.62
N GLU A 378 -15.39 7.90 7.83
CA GLU A 378 -16.82 7.91 8.16
C GLU A 378 -17.08 7.22 9.51
N PHE A 379 -16.33 6.13 9.78
CA PHE A 379 -16.41 5.42 11.06
C PHE A 379 -15.92 6.29 12.24
N ASP A 380 -14.81 7.00 12.07
CA ASP A 380 -14.32 7.93 13.11
C ASP A 380 -15.30 9.07 13.33
N HIS A 381 -15.83 9.64 12.23
CA HIS A 381 -16.82 10.71 12.28
C HIS A 381 -18.09 10.26 13.02
N MET A 382 -18.62 9.08 12.71
CA MET A 382 -19.77 8.48 13.39
C MET A 382 -19.53 8.32 14.91
N LEU A 383 -18.30 8.02 15.32
CA LEU A 383 -17.92 7.87 16.72
C LEU A 383 -17.51 9.18 17.40
N GLY A 384 -17.61 10.31 16.71
CA GLY A 384 -17.18 11.63 17.21
C GLY A 384 -15.67 11.75 17.40
N ARG A 385 -14.88 10.99 16.65
CA ARG A 385 -13.42 11.05 16.64
C ARG A 385 -12.95 11.95 15.51
N ASN A 386 -11.81 12.60 15.72
CA ASN A 386 -11.14 13.37 14.67
C ASN A 386 -9.69 12.90 14.57
N CYS A 387 -9.29 12.40 13.43
CA CYS A 387 -7.94 11.96 13.13
C CYS A 387 -7.35 12.88 12.05
N HIS A 388 -6.19 13.48 12.32
CA HIS A 388 -5.45 14.19 11.29
C HIS A 388 -4.51 13.21 10.57
N PRO A 389 -4.38 13.26 9.24
CA PRO A 389 -3.44 12.42 8.53
C PRO A 389 -2.02 12.78 8.96
N ALA A 390 -1.33 11.82 9.55
CA ALA A 390 0.01 12.03 10.05
C ALA A 390 0.85 10.75 10.04
N GLN A 391 2.16 10.89 9.86
CA GLN A 391 3.14 9.82 10.04
C GLN A 391 4.27 10.33 10.92
N VAL A 392 4.97 9.42 11.60
CA VAL A 392 5.95 9.78 12.64
C VAL A 392 7.38 9.55 12.16
N SER A 393 8.27 10.46 12.52
CA SER A 393 9.72 10.25 12.45
C SER A 393 10.39 10.62 13.77
N PHE A 394 11.52 10.01 14.04
CA PHE A 394 12.37 10.36 15.18
C PHE A 394 13.84 10.02 14.89
N MET A 395 14.74 10.59 15.68
CA MET A 395 16.16 10.20 15.69
C MET A 395 16.42 9.20 16.81
N THR A 396 17.36 8.29 16.58
CA THR A 396 17.85 7.33 17.58
C THR A 396 19.32 7.57 17.84
N HIS A 397 19.67 7.82 19.11
CA HIS A 397 21.04 7.93 19.58
C HIS A 397 21.45 6.62 20.30
N PRO A 398 22.67 6.08 20.08
CA PRO A 398 23.06 4.79 20.67
C PRO A 398 23.05 4.77 22.20
N VAL A 399 23.30 5.90 22.86
CA VAL A 399 23.28 6.02 24.33
C VAL A 399 21.93 6.54 24.82
N HIS A 400 21.48 7.67 24.29
CA HIS A 400 20.33 8.40 24.83
C HIS A 400 18.96 7.90 24.36
N GLY A 401 18.91 6.98 23.37
CA GLY A 401 17.66 6.48 22.83
C GLY A 401 17.01 7.43 21.85
N ILE A 402 15.68 7.48 21.81
CA ILE A 402 14.92 8.31 20.87
C ILE A 402 14.93 9.79 21.27
N PHE A 403 15.00 10.66 20.27
CA PHE A 403 14.86 12.10 20.43
C PHE A 403 14.32 12.74 19.15
N ASN A 404 13.96 14.01 19.19
CA ASN A 404 13.41 14.75 18.04
C ASN A 404 12.25 14.01 17.34
N TRP A 405 11.32 13.50 18.14
CA TRP A 405 10.09 12.87 17.65
C TRP A 405 9.19 13.92 16.97
N VAL A 406 8.76 13.64 15.77
CA VAL A 406 7.91 14.53 14.96
C VAL A 406 6.73 13.73 14.42
N ALA A 407 5.52 14.21 14.65
CA ALA A 407 4.34 13.80 13.90
C ALA A 407 4.14 14.79 12.75
N TRP A 408 4.30 14.30 11.53
CA TRP A 408 4.16 15.12 10.32
C TRP A 408 2.69 15.23 9.96
N ASP A 409 2.13 16.42 10.06
CA ASP A 409 0.82 16.73 9.52
C ASP A 409 0.87 16.65 7.99
N LEU A 410 -0.06 15.88 7.40
CA LEU A 410 -0.16 15.59 5.97
C LEU A 410 -1.51 16.03 5.37
N THR A 411 -2.20 16.97 6.05
CA THR A 411 -3.44 17.56 5.54
C THR A 411 -3.28 18.27 4.19
#